data_9098e9b62503276f84c6b44124ee7e73
#
_entry.id   9098e9b62503276f84c6b44124ee7e73
#
_cell.length_a   1.000
_cell.length_b   1.000
_cell.length_c   1.000
_cell.angle_alpha   90.00
_cell.angle_beta   90.00
_cell.angle_gamma   90.00
#
_symmetry.space_group_name_H-M   'P 1'
#
loop_
_entity.id
_entity.type
_entity.pdbx_description
1 polymer ?
#
loop_
_entity_poly.entity_id
_entity_poly.type
_entity_poly.pdbx_seq_one_letter_code
_entity_poly.pdbx_strand_id
1 'polypeptide(L)'
;MNLLDVSNISLSFADKNLFSDLSFTIGPKDRLAVLGINGSGKSTLLAVLAEREKVDSGLIRRQKNLTLSLLLQRPQLGDETVSGAVGEKWEGRAAMDRLGLASLSDKKISSLSGGEQKRAALAAILHDQNADLLLLDEPTNHLDIEGIEYLETVMTNFAGAVVFVSHDRHLINRVATKTLEIATDGCYMTEGGYQEHLAAKADRTEKAERDESTRLILARKELAWLQRGARARRRKPKSRIAIAHRTLEVEEKKDFRKNSLALNEFQQQRLGRKVVDLELVSMSAGGNPLFEDVNLSLSSNDRLGVVGPNGSGKSTLLSLIAGVRTPQKGMVTYGSTVRIGYFDQMGEILDRDLTVEEVIAGPGARLDYKQASLLRRFWFEPATYRAQIRTLSGGEQRRLQLLEVLAAEPNVLLLDEPTNDLDIDTLRALEDWLDTFDGALVAVTHDRVFLERVVDHVVAVGTDGFRELGAGEAVWEQARSKPKITPRTKKDRAASLNSSGRSMPTLRHEIKELEVDLDRLGGERDVLIARLAQKELSHEARLETSTRLAEALEQLMLLEDKWLAISEEIEGRG
;
A
#
# COMPACT_ATOMS: atom_id res chain seq x y z
N MET A 1 23.34 25.37 -6.62
CA MET A 1 24.26 25.05 -5.50
C MET A 1 23.54 24.00 -4.68
N ASN A 2 24.17 22.87 -4.33
CA ASN A 2 23.50 21.81 -3.60
C ASN A 2 23.29 22.21 -2.14
N LEU A 3 22.18 21.81 -1.54
CA LEU A 3 21.88 22.01 -0.12
C LEU A 3 22.70 21.02 0.74
N LEU A 4 22.72 19.75 0.30
CA LEU A 4 23.48 18.67 0.93
C LEU A 4 24.24 17.86 -0.13
N ASP A 5 25.46 17.45 0.20
CA ASP A 5 26.27 16.52 -0.58
C ASP A 5 26.76 15.40 0.35
N VAL A 6 26.28 14.21 0.11
CA VAL A 6 26.54 13.00 0.89
C VAL A 6 27.49 12.12 0.10
N SER A 7 28.64 11.78 0.68
CA SER A 7 29.70 11.06 -0.01
C SER A 7 30.15 9.85 0.82
N ASN A 8 29.91 8.65 0.28
CA ASN A 8 30.35 7.35 0.79
C ASN A 8 30.08 7.14 2.28
N ILE A 9 28.88 7.54 2.75
CA ILE A 9 28.52 7.31 4.15
C ILE A 9 28.16 5.85 4.40
N SER A 10 28.63 5.34 5.53
CA SER A 10 28.25 4.01 6.03
C SER A 10 27.88 4.09 7.50
N LEU A 11 26.89 3.30 7.88
CA LEU A 11 26.41 3.21 9.26
C LEU A 11 25.96 1.81 9.60
N SER A 12 26.45 1.31 10.74
CA SER A 12 26.09 0.02 11.30
C SER A 12 25.55 0.21 12.73
N PHE A 13 24.57 -0.58 13.12
CA PHE A 13 24.04 -0.56 14.47
C PHE A 13 24.17 -1.95 15.09
N ALA A 14 24.99 -2.07 16.13
CA ALA A 14 25.43 -3.36 16.68
C ALA A 14 26.05 -4.24 15.56
N ASP A 15 25.46 -5.42 15.29
CA ASP A 15 25.94 -6.32 14.24
C ASP A 15 25.21 -6.15 12.89
N LYS A 16 24.27 -5.19 12.80
CA LYS A 16 23.48 -4.95 11.59
C LYS A 16 24.00 -3.75 10.80
N ASN A 17 24.49 -3.99 9.58
CA ASN A 17 24.79 -2.94 8.64
C ASN A 17 23.48 -2.34 8.09
N LEU A 18 23.28 -1.03 8.28
CA LEU A 18 22.09 -0.32 7.80
C LEU A 18 22.28 0.13 6.35
N PHE A 19 23.39 0.80 6.06
CA PHE A 19 23.77 1.19 4.70
C PHE A 19 25.29 1.34 4.58
N SER A 20 25.82 1.07 3.39
CA SER A 20 27.24 1.16 3.05
C SER A 20 27.43 1.96 1.78
N ASP A 21 28.50 2.78 1.76
CA ASP A 21 28.96 3.55 0.59
C ASP A 21 27.85 4.40 -0.07
N LEU A 22 26.90 4.89 0.73
CA LEU A 22 25.78 5.68 0.25
C LEU A 22 26.26 7.07 -0.18
N SER A 23 25.99 7.43 -1.42
CA SER A 23 26.35 8.74 -2.00
C SER A 23 25.19 9.33 -2.78
N PHE A 24 24.81 10.57 -2.49
CA PHE A 24 23.79 11.32 -3.21
C PHE A 24 23.87 12.81 -2.90
N THR A 25 23.17 13.60 -3.71
CA THR A 25 23.09 15.05 -3.52
C THR A 25 21.65 15.50 -3.44
N ILE A 26 21.39 16.53 -2.63
CA ILE A 26 20.10 17.19 -2.52
C ILE A 26 20.25 18.62 -3.01
N GLY A 27 19.58 18.92 -4.11
CA GLY A 27 19.48 20.27 -4.67
C GLY A 27 18.30 21.07 -4.10
N PRO A 28 18.28 22.38 -4.33
CA PRO A 28 17.10 23.20 -4.03
C PRO A 28 15.90 22.70 -4.85
N LYS A 29 14.74 22.58 -4.20
CA LYS A 29 13.48 22.05 -4.77
C LYS A 29 13.47 20.54 -5.08
N ASP A 30 14.50 19.77 -4.73
CA ASP A 30 14.42 18.32 -4.84
C ASP A 30 13.34 17.77 -3.92
N ARG A 31 12.66 16.73 -4.40
CA ARG A 31 11.67 15.92 -3.65
C ARG A 31 12.18 14.49 -3.64
N LEU A 32 12.92 14.14 -2.58
CA LEU A 32 13.57 12.85 -2.46
C LEU A 32 12.71 11.91 -1.58
N ALA A 33 12.12 10.89 -2.18
CA ALA A 33 11.49 9.80 -1.44
C ALA A 33 12.54 8.75 -1.04
N VAL A 34 12.54 8.34 0.23
CA VAL A 34 13.42 7.28 0.76
C VAL A 34 12.59 6.02 0.98
N LEU A 35 12.93 4.97 0.26
CA LEU A 35 12.26 3.67 0.26
C LEU A 35 13.16 2.58 0.85
N GLY A 36 12.56 1.48 1.25
CA GLY A 36 13.24 0.29 1.76
C GLY A 36 12.38 -0.47 2.76
N ILE A 37 12.76 -1.69 3.06
CA ILE A 37 12.08 -2.54 4.04
C ILE A 37 12.14 -1.93 5.45
N ASN A 38 11.23 -2.35 6.32
CA ASN A 38 11.28 -1.91 7.72
C ASN A 38 12.57 -2.36 8.39
N GLY A 39 13.19 -1.43 9.14
CA GLY A 39 14.49 -1.66 9.77
C GLY A 39 15.71 -1.57 8.82
N SER A 40 15.57 -1.03 7.59
CA SER A 40 16.69 -0.79 6.67
C SER A 40 17.48 0.49 6.96
N GLY A 41 17.08 1.29 7.96
CA GLY A 41 17.80 2.51 8.34
C GLY A 41 17.23 3.82 7.74
N LYS A 42 16.02 3.82 7.18
CA LYS A 42 15.38 5.03 6.61
C LYS A 42 15.30 6.20 7.60
N SER A 43 14.69 5.97 8.76
CA SER A 43 14.57 6.97 9.84
C SER A 43 15.95 7.39 10.38
N THR A 44 16.88 6.42 10.44
CA THR A 44 18.25 6.69 10.85
C THR A 44 18.96 7.58 9.83
N LEU A 45 18.74 7.38 8.52
CA LEU A 45 19.26 8.28 7.49
C LEU A 45 18.75 9.71 7.68
N LEU A 46 17.43 9.89 7.95
CA LEU A 46 16.91 11.22 8.25
C LEU A 46 17.56 11.84 9.50
N ALA A 47 17.79 11.05 10.56
CA ALA A 47 18.47 11.49 11.77
C ALA A 47 19.93 11.90 11.49
N VAL A 48 20.64 11.16 10.64
CA VAL A 48 21.99 11.50 10.16
C VAL A 48 21.97 12.80 9.35
N LEU A 49 21.04 12.96 8.42
CA LEU A 49 20.88 14.21 7.67
C LEU A 49 20.54 15.41 8.59
N ALA A 50 19.87 15.16 9.71
CA ALA A 50 19.57 16.17 10.73
C ALA A 50 20.66 16.37 11.78
N GLU A 51 21.85 15.74 11.68
CA GLU A 51 22.96 15.76 12.65
C GLU A 51 22.62 15.21 14.05
N ARG A 52 21.55 14.43 14.16
CA ARG A 52 21.19 13.77 15.42
C ARG A 52 21.97 12.48 15.63
N GLU A 53 22.41 11.87 14.53
CA GLU A 53 23.22 10.65 14.52
C GLU A 53 24.50 10.85 13.72
N LYS A 54 25.57 10.16 14.10
CA LYS A 54 26.87 10.22 13.42
C LYS A 54 27.04 8.98 12.55
N VAL A 55 27.65 9.16 11.39
CA VAL A 55 28.04 8.06 10.50
C VAL A 55 29.35 7.42 10.97
N ASP A 56 29.54 6.13 10.68
CA ASP A 56 30.80 5.42 10.97
C ASP A 56 31.91 5.85 10.01
N SER A 57 31.55 6.13 8.75
CA SER A 57 32.49 6.58 7.73
C SER A 57 31.79 7.45 6.68
N GLY A 58 32.59 8.18 5.88
CA GLY A 58 32.09 9.07 4.84
C GLY A 58 32.00 10.52 5.29
N LEU A 59 31.41 11.36 4.44
CA LEU A 59 31.36 12.82 4.65
C LEU A 59 30.03 13.39 4.20
N ILE A 60 29.45 14.28 5.00
CA ILE A 60 28.27 15.07 4.65
C ILE A 60 28.67 16.54 4.62
N ARG A 61 28.57 17.14 3.43
CA ARG A 61 28.80 18.57 3.24
C ARG A 61 27.48 19.29 3.17
N ARG A 62 27.35 20.40 3.88
CA ARG A 62 26.12 21.21 3.94
C ARG A 62 26.37 22.61 3.42
N GLN A 63 25.36 23.17 2.82
CA GLN A 63 25.36 24.61 2.50
C GLN A 63 25.51 25.41 3.80
N LYS A 64 26.24 26.48 3.75
CA LYS A 64 26.42 27.39 4.89
C LYS A 64 25.08 28.02 5.27
N ASN A 65 24.73 27.99 6.56
CA ASN A 65 23.47 28.48 7.13
C ASN A 65 22.21 27.74 6.62
N LEU A 66 22.32 26.45 6.28
CA LEU A 66 21.18 25.62 5.94
C LEU A 66 20.26 25.48 7.15
N THR A 67 19.01 25.89 6.99
CA THR A 67 17.94 25.67 7.99
C THR A 67 17.16 24.43 7.63
N LEU A 68 16.95 23.54 8.60
CA LEU A 68 16.20 22.31 8.38
C LEU A 68 15.14 22.09 9.46
N SER A 69 14.01 21.51 9.06
CA SER A 69 12.95 21.06 9.97
C SER A 69 12.77 19.56 9.84
N LEU A 70 12.68 18.86 10.98
CA LEU A 70 12.62 17.40 11.06
C LEU A 70 11.33 16.94 11.75
N LEU A 71 10.49 16.19 11.04
CA LEU A 71 9.41 15.41 11.61
C LEU A 71 9.93 14.00 11.94
N LEU A 72 9.97 13.67 13.21
CA LEU A 72 10.29 12.32 13.68
C LEU A 72 9.06 11.42 13.66
N GLN A 73 9.26 10.12 13.57
CA GLN A 73 8.20 9.13 13.72
C GLN A 73 7.43 9.29 15.05
N ARG A 74 8.16 9.63 16.13
CA ARG A 74 7.59 10.01 17.43
C ARG A 74 8.07 11.42 17.79
N PRO A 75 7.28 12.46 17.49
CA PRO A 75 7.70 13.83 17.75
C PRO A 75 7.76 14.10 19.23
N GLN A 76 8.82 14.83 19.64
CA GLN A 76 8.96 15.36 20.99
C GLN A 76 8.56 16.83 20.95
N LEU A 77 7.30 17.12 21.23
CA LEU A 77 6.79 18.47 21.34
C LEU A 77 6.78 18.91 22.82
N GLY A 78 6.91 20.22 23.03
CA GLY A 78 6.83 20.83 24.36
C GLY A 78 5.45 20.69 25.00
N ASP A 79 5.29 21.24 26.21
CA ASP A 79 4.01 21.25 26.96
C ASP A 79 3.13 22.48 26.61
N GLU A 80 3.26 22.99 25.40
CA GLU A 80 2.48 24.10 24.85
C GLU A 80 1.14 23.63 24.27
N THR A 81 0.26 24.58 23.96
CA THR A 81 -1.00 24.29 23.28
C THR A 81 -0.76 24.01 21.79
N VAL A 82 -1.71 23.33 21.15
CA VAL A 82 -1.63 23.07 19.69
C VAL A 82 -1.50 24.37 18.91
N SER A 83 -2.30 25.38 19.24
CA SER A 83 -2.21 26.71 18.61
C SER A 83 -0.88 27.42 18.86
N GLY A 84 -0.28 27.23 20.05
CA GLY A 84 1.04 27.76 20.36
C GLY A 84 2.15 27.13 19.50
N ALA A 85 2.13 25.82 19.32
CA ALA A 85 3.11 25.09 18.51
C ALA A 85 2.96 25.34 17.00
N VAL A 86 1.73 25.37 16.49
CA VAL A 86 1.45 25.55 15.04
C VAL A 86 1.52 27.02 14.64
N GLY A 87 1.23 27.93 15.57
CA GLY A 87 1.17 29.37 15.33
C GLY A 87 -0.24 29.88 15.08
N GLU A 88 -0.50 31.13 15.53
CA GLU A 88 -1.82 31.78 15.48
C GLU A 88 -2.14 32.42 14.12
N LYS A 89 -1.20 32.47 13.20
CA LYS A 89 -1.40 33.04 11.85
C LYS A 89 -2.46 32.24 11.09
N TRP A 90 -3.01 32.84 10.03
CA TRP A 90 -4.08 32.23 9.24
C TRP A 90 -3.65 30.91 8.60
N GLU A 91 -2.37 30.78 8.19
CA GLU A 91 -1.79 29.57 7.64
C GLU A 91 -1.82 28.42 8.66
N GLY A 92 -1.42 28.70 9.90
CA GLY A 92 -1.44 27.71 10.98
C GLY A 92 -2.86 27.25 11.33
N ARG A 93 -3.84 28.19 11.33
CA ARG A 93 -5.25 27.85 11.53
C ARG A 93 -5.79 26.99 10.39
N ALA A 94 -5.47 27.32 9.15
CA ALA A 94 -5.85 26.51 7.99
C ALA A 94 -5.24 25.11 8.04
N ALA A 95 -3.98 24.97 8.49
CA ALA A 95 -3.34 23.68 8.71
C ALA A 95 -4.04 22.86 9.79
N MET A 96 -4.37 23.51 10.93
CA MET A 96 -5.10 22.84 12.01
C MET A 96 -6.48 22.34 11.54
N ASP A 97 -7.19 23.12 10.74
CA ASP A 97 -8.50 22.72 10.18
C ASP A 97 -8.34 21.51 9.24
N ARG A 98 -7.40 21.58 8.28
CA ARG A 98 -7.13 20.50 7.31
C ARG A 98 -6.61 19.21 7.93
N LEU A 99 -5.89 19.30 9.04
CA LEU A 99 -5.35 18.15 9.76
C LEU A 99 -6.26 17.68 10.92
N GLY A 100 -7.49 18.19 10.98
CA GLY A 100 -8.49 17.78 11.98
C GLY A 100 -8.11 18.14 13.42
N LEU A 101 -7.39 19.28 13.63
CA LEU A 101 -6.91 19.74 14.94
C LEU A 101 -7.66 20.98 15.44
N ALA A 102 -8.59 21.55 14.66
CA ALA A 102 -9.27 22.80 15.00
C ALA A 102 -9.98 22.77 16.36
N SER A 103 -10.64 21.64 16.70
CA SER A 103 -11.30 21.43 18.01
C SER A 103 -10.33 21.20 19.17
N LEU A 104 -9.04 21.04 18.89
CA LEU A 104 -7.99 20.74 19.85
C LEU A 104 -7.01 21.92 20.05
N SER A 105 -7.28 23.07 19.41
CA SER A 105 -6.39 24.24 19.37
C SER A 105 -5.88 24.67 20.75
N ASP A 106 -6.75 24.65 21.76
CA ASP A 106 -6.46 25.11 23.13
C ASP A 106 -5.97 23.98 24.05
N LYS A 107 -5.94 22.72 23.56
CA LYS A 107 -5.44 21.60 24.35
C LYS A 107 -3.92 21.58 24.37
N LYS A 108 -3.37 21.16 25.52
CA LYS A 108 -1.94 20.88 25.64
C LYS A 108 -1.55 19.67 24.81
N ILE A 109 -0.43 19.73 24.12
CA ILE A 109 0.07 18.64 23.27
C ILE A 109 0.30 17.37 24.06
N SER A 110 0.75 17.47 25.30
CA SER A 110 0.95 16.33 26.22
C SER A 110 -0.34 15.56 26.55
N SER A 111 -1.52 16.17 26.37
CA SER A 111 -2.83 15.53 26.61
C SER A 111 -3.42 14.85 25.37
N LEU A 112 -2.77 14.98 24.22
CA LEU A 112 -3.22 14.43 22.95
C LEU A 112 -2.81 12.97 22.78
N SER A 113 -3.57 12.23 21.97
CA SER A 113 -3.16 10.91 21.48
C SER A 113 -1.90 11.00 20.59
N GLY A 114 -1.15 9.90 20.44
CA GLY A 114 0.06 9.88 19.63
C GLY A 114 -0.17 10.33 18.17
N GLY A 115 -1.30 9.96 17.57
CA GLY A 115 -1.67 10.41 16.23
C GLY A 115 -1.99 11.92 16.16
N GLU A 116 -2.67 12.47 17.17
CA GLU A 116 -2.94 13.92 17.25
C GLU A 116 -1.65 14.71 17.48
N GLN A 117 -0.73 14.20 18.33
CA GLN A 117 0.59 14.80 18.53
C GLN A 117 1.38 14.85 17.22
N LYS A 118 1.36 13.75 16.45
CA LYS A 118 2.05 13.68 15.15
C LYS A 118 1.46 14.67 14.15
N ARG A 119 0.13 14.80 14.08
CA ARG A 119 -0.53 15.80 13.23
C ARG A 119 -0.19 17.23 13.64
N ALA A 120 -0.13 17.51 14.95
CA ALA A 120 0.26 18.83 15.46
C ALA A 120 1.72 19.17 15.09
N ALA A 121 2.64 18.22 15.24
CA ALA A 121 4.03 18.37 14.83
C ALA A 121 4.16 18.61 13.34
N LEU A 122 3.42 17.85 12.53
CA LEU A 122 3.38 18.02 11.08
C LEU A 122 2.89 19.43 10.71
N ALA A 123 1.78 19.88 11.32
CA ALA A 123 1.24 21.23 11.10
C ALA A 123 2.29 22.32 11.40
N ALA A 124 3.00 22.20 12.49
CA ALA A 124 4.04 23.15 12.89
C ALA A 124 5.19 23.20 11.86
N ILE A 125 5.66 22.03 11.40
CA ILE A 125 6.80 21.92 10.49
C ILE A 125 6.45 22.38 9.07
N LEU A 126 5.26 22.05 8.58
CA LEU A 126 4.84 22.44 7.22
C LEU A 126 4.73 23.96 7.03
N HIS A 127 4.59 24.71 8.11
CA HIS A 127 4.51 26.17 8.09
C HIS A 127 5.80 26.88 8.53
N ASP A 128 6.89 26.16 8.72
CA ASP A 128 8.19 26.77 8.97
C ASP A 128 8.74 27.41 7.69
N GLN A 129 8.41 28.70 7.51
CA GLN A 129 8.82 29.48 6.34
C GLN A 129 10.34 29.70 6.25
N ASN A 130 11.08 29.41 7.31
CA ASN A 130 12.53 29.59 7.36
C ASN A 130 13.31 28.32 6.96
N ALA A 131 12.64 27.19 6.82
CA ALA A 131 13.28 25.94 6.47
C ALA A 131 13.66 25.90 4.99
N ASP A 132 14.95 25.63 4.71
CA ASP A 132 15.44 25.34 3.36
C ASP A 132 15.23 23.86 3.00
N LEU A 133 15.14 22.99 4.02
CA LEU A 133 15.03 21.55 3.88
C LEU A 133 14.05 20.98 4.89
N LEU A 134 13.04 20.26 4.42
CA LEU A 134 12.14 19.45 5.25
C LEU A 134 12.60 17.99 5.23
N LEU A 135 12.67 17.39 6.42
CA LEU A 135 12.93 15.97 6.62
C LEU A 135 11.69 15.36 7.30
N LEU A 136 10.96 14.48 6.59
CA LEU A 136 9.67 13.96 7.04
C LEU A 136 9.70 12.43 7.17
N ASP A 137 9.47 11.91 8.38
CA ASP A 137 9.43 10.47 8.65
C ASP A 137 7.98 9.98 8.76
N GLU A 138 7.53 9.22 7.75
CA GLU A 138 6.17 8.68 7.61
C GLU A 138 5.08 9.75 7.85
N PRO A 139 5.06 10.85 7.08
CA PRO A 139 4.16 11.98 7.35
C PRO A 139 2.70 11.67 7.06
N THR A 140 2.38 10.63 6.28
CA THR A 140 1.01 10.20 5.95
C THR A 140 0.33 9.39 7.05
N ASN A 141 1.10 8.78 7.96
CA ASN A 141 0.53 7.96 9.03
C ASN A 141 -0.40 8.78 9.94
N HIS A 142 -1.58 8.26 10.21
CA HIS A 142 -2.64 8.88 11.00
C HIS A 142 -3.31 10.10 10.35
N LEU A 143 -3.06 10.37 9.07
CA LEU A 143 -3.81 11.34 8.28
C LEU A 143 -5.00 10.66 7.62
N ASP A 144 -6.09 11.40 7.50
CA ASP A 144 -7.19 11.04 6.60
C ASP A 144 -6.92 11.57 5.18
N ILE A 145 -7.83 11.27 4.27
CA ILE A 145 -7.65 11.61 2.85
C ILE A 145 -7.48 13.13 2.66
N GLU A 146 -8.24 13.96 3.39
CA GLU A 146 -8.12 15.44 3.30
C GLU A 146 -6.74 15.91 3.80
N GLY A 147 -6.25 15.30 4.89
CA GLY A 147 -4.92 15.58 5.44
C GLY A 147 -3.78 15.17 4.50
N ILE A 148 -3.90 14.01 3.82
CA ILE A 148 -2.93 13.55 2.84
C ILE A 148 -2.88 14.51 1.64
N GLU A 149 -4.01 14.92 1.09
CA GLU A 149 -4.08 15.87 -0.03
C GLU A 149 -3.51 17.24 0.32
N TYR A 150 -3.77 17.69 1.54
CA TYR A 150 -3.17 18.92 2.03
C TYR A 150 -1.64 18.79 2.11
N LEU A 151 -1.14 17.70 2.67
CA LEU A 151 0.28 17.38 2.74
C LEU A 151 0.92 17.34 1.34
N GLU A 152 0.32 16.63 0.37
CA GLU A 152 0.76 16.60 -1.02
C GLU A 152 0.90 18.00 -1.61
N THR A 153 -0.12 18.84 -1.40
CA THR A 153 -0.14 20.21 -1.92
C THR A 153 0.99 21.06 -1.33
N VAL A 154 1.18 20.97 -0.01
CA VAL A 154 2.24 21.72 0.69
C VAL A 154 3.62 21.23 0.26
N MET A 155 3.87 19.91 0.23
CA MET A 155 5.16 19.34 -0.16
C MET A 155 5.52 19.68 -1.61
N THR A 156 4.54 19.67 -2.52
CA THR A 156 4.76 20.00 -3.93
C THR A 156 5.14 21.47 -4.11
N ASN A 157 4.47 22.37 -3.38
CA ASN A 157 4.66 23.82 -3.50
C ASN A 157 5.74 24.39 -2.57
N PHE A 158 6.35 23.57 -1.71
CA PHE A 158 7.39 24.04 -0.79
C PHE A 158 8.57 24.64 -1.55
N ALA A 159 9.06 25.80 -1.12
CA ALA A 159 10.11 26.54 -1.83
C ALA A 159 11.48 25.87 -1.74
N GLY A 160 11.77 25.18 -0.63
CA GLY A 160 13.00 24.42 -0.37
C GLY A 160 12.95 22.99 -0.89
N ALA A 161 13.88 22.16 -0.43
CA ALA A 161 13.88 20.72 -0.71
C ALA A 161 13.08 19.92 0.34
N VAL A 162 12.58 18.75 -0.05
CA VAL A 162 11.89 17.82 0.85
C VAL A 162 12.52 16.43 0.71
N VAL A 163 12.92 15.84 1.83
CA VAL A 163 13.30 14.42 1.92
C VAL A 163 12.27 13.74 2.81
N PHE A 164 11.65 12.69 2.32
CA PHE A 164 10.59 12.04 3.07
C PHE A 164 10.66 10.51 2.95
N VAL A 165 10.37 9.86 4.05
CA VAL A 165 10.12 8.42 4.13
C VAL A 165 8.62 8.23 4.07
N SER A 166 8.12 7.39 3.17
CA SER A 166 6.70 7.03 3.13
C SER A 166 6.50 5.67 2.50
N HIS A 167 5.43 5.01 2.92
CA HIS A 167 4.91 3.79 2.31
C HIS A 167 3.69 4.08 1.41
N ASP A 168 3.24 5.32 1.35
CA ASP A 168 2.17 5.77 0.48
C ASP A 168 2.67 5.95 -0.97
N ARG A 169 2.31 4.99 -1.82
CA ARG A 169 2.70 4.94 -3.24
C ARG A 169 2.14 6.12 -4.03
N HIS A 170 0.94 6.59 -3.67
CA HIS A 170 0.30 7.73 -4.34
C HIS A 170 1.06 9.02 -4.03
N LEU A 171 1.39 9.28 -2.76
CA LEU A 171 2.20 10.41 -2.35
C LEU A 171 3.57 10.40 -3.06
N ILE A 172 4.24 9.24 -3.10
CA ILE A 172 5.56 9.11 -3.75
C ILE A 172 5.46 9.44 -5.24
N ASN A 173 4.48 8.89 -5.96
CA ASN A 173 4.28 9.18 -7.38
C ASN A 173 3.99 10.65 -7.66
N ARG A 174 3.25 11.30 -6.76
CA ARG A 174 2.77 12.65 -6.99
C ARG A 174 3.79 13.73 -6.63
N VAL A 175 4.60 13.47 -5.62
CA VAL A 175 5.51 14.46 -5.04
C VAL A 175 6.97 14.21 -5.41
N ALA A 176 7.44 12.94 -5.43
CA ALA A 176 8.86 12.65 -5.60
C ALA A 176 9.37 13.00 -6.99
N THR A 177 10.50 13.71 -7.04
CA THR A 177 11.31 13.92 -8.25
C THR A 177 12.45 12.92 -8.33
N LYS A 178 12.83 12.35 -7.19
CA LYS A 178 13.88 11.34 -7.05
C LYS A 178 13.49 10.33 -5.98
N THR A 179 13.94 9.11 -6.13
CA THR A 179 13.68 8.01 -5.21
C THR A 179 14.99 7.34 -4.82
N LEU A 180 15.26 7.20 -3.52
CA LEU A 180 16.39 6.48 -2.96
C LEU A 180 15.90 5.19 -2.30
N GLU A 181 16.28 4.04 -2.83
CA GLU A 181 16.02 2.74 -2.21
C GLU A 181 17.20 2.31 -1.35
N ILE A 182 16.94 2.00 -0.07
CA ILE A 182 17.90 1.33 0.82
C ILE A 182 17.53 -0.15 0.85
N ALA A 183 18.26 -0.93 0.05
CA ALA A 183 18.06 -2.38 -0.07
C ALA A 183 19.20 -3.16 0.63
N THR A 184 18.98 -4.46 0.85
CA THR A 184 19.97 -5.33 1.53
C THR A 184 21.26 -5.52 0.74
N ASP A 185 21.21 -5.33 -0.56
CA ASP A 185 22.32 -5.49 -1.51
C ASP A 185 22.97 -4.16 -1.93
N GLY A 186 22.45 -3.03 -1.47
CA GLY A 186 22.99 -1.71 -1.75
C GLY A 186 21.95 -0.60 -1.74
N CYS A 187 22.41 0.61 -2.08
CA CYS A 187 21.56 1.78 -2.17
C CYS A 187 21.42 2.22 -3.64
N TYR A 188 20.20 2.51 -4.07
CA TYR A 188 19.90 2.79 -5.46
C TYR A 188 19.12 4.09 -5.61
N MET A 189 19.64 5.02 -6.40
CA MET A 189 18.98 6.27 -6.76
C MET A 189 18.27 6.10 -8.10
N THR A 190 17.02 6.56 -8.19
CA THR A 190 16.23 6.58 -9.41
C THR A 190 15.64 7.98 -9.58
N GLU A 191 15.68 8.54 -10.77
CA GLU A 191 14.96 9.76 -11.11
C GLU A 191 13.48 9.41 -11.31
N GLY A 192 12.59 10.22 -10.72
CA GLY A 192 11.14 10.01 -10.77
C GLY A 192 10.53 9.45 -9.50
N GLY A 193 9.24 9.09 -9.59
CA GLY A 193 8.42 8.59 -8.49
C GLY A 193 8.49 7.08 -8.31
N TYR A 194 7.38 6.54 -7.77
CA TYR A 194 7.31 5.12 -7.44
C TYR A 194 7.25 4.21 -8.67
N GLN A 195 6.60 4.63 -9.75
CA GLN A 195 6.50 3.83 -10.98
C GLN A 195 7.86 3.68 -11.66
N GLU A 196 8.62 4.76 -11.78
CA GLU A 196 9.98 4.76 -12.34
C GLU A 196 10.93 3.92 -11.48
N HIS A 197 10.79 4.03 -10.16
CA HIS A 197 11.53 3.17 -9.22
C HIS A 197 11.24 1.68 -9.45
N LEU A 198 9.97 1.30 -9.65
CA LEU A 198 9.59 -0.08 -9.93
C LEU A 198 10.17 -0.61 -11.23
N ALA A 199 10.10 0.18 -12.31
CA ALA A 199 10.68 -0.18 -13.59
C ALA A 199 12.20 -0.39 -13.45
N ALA A 200 12.90 0.53 -12.79
CA ALA A 200 14.33 0.41 -12.53
C ALA A 200 14.68 -0.80 -11.64
N LYS A 201 13.85 -1.12 -10.64
CA LYS A 201 14.02 -2.31 -9.78
C LYS A 201 13.84 -3.59 -10.58
N ALA A 202 12.83 -3.66 -11.46
CA ALA A 202 12.57 -4.80 -12.34
C ALA A 202 13.76 -5.03 -13.30
N ASP A 203 14.25 -3.99 -13.95
CA ASP A 203 15.41 -4.06 -14.85
C ASP A 203 16.68 -4.54 -14.13
N ARG A 204 16.94 -4.03 -12.91
CA ARG A 204 18.06 -4.49 -12.08
C ARG A 204 17.95 -5.96 -11.72
N THR A 205 16.75 -6.39 -11.33
CA THR A 205 16.50 -7.79 -10.94
C THR A 205 16.70 -8.71 -12.13
N GLU A 206 16.15 -8.37 -13.30
CA GLU A 206 16.31 -9.14 -14.53
C GLU A 206 17.79 -9.22 -14.96
N LYS A 207 18.51 -8.11 -14.89
CA LYS A 207 19.94 -8.08 -15.18
C LYS A 207 20.73 -8.95 -14.20
N ALA A 208 20.48 -8.83 -12.90
CA ALA A 208 21.12 -9.65 -11.88
C ALA A 208 20.85 -11.16 -12.08
N GLU A 209 19.63 -11.52 -12.49
CA GLU A 209 19.26 -12.91 -12.82
C GLU A 209 19.99 -13.43 -14.05
N ARG A 210 20.11 -12.62 -15.10
CA ARG A 210 20.88 -12.97 -16.29
C ARG A 210 22.36 -13.14 -15.98
N ASP A 211 22.94 -12.24 -15.20
CA ASP A 211 24.35 -12.29 -14.81
C ASP A 211 24.62 -13.52 -13.92
N GLU A 212 23.71 -13.83 -12.97
CA GLU A 212 23.84 -15.01 -12.10
C GLU A 212 23.68 -16.31 -12.90
N SER A 213 22.71 -16.41 -13.80
CA SER A 213 22.54 -17.57 -14.67
C SER A 213 23.78 -17.81 -15.55
N THR A 214 24.36 -16.75 -16.08
CA THR A 214 25.60 -16.81 -16.88
C THR A 214 26.76 -17.27 -16.01
N ARG A 215 26.90 -16.73 -14.79
CA ARG A 215 27.92 -17.12 -13.81
C ARG A 215 27.82 -18.58 -13.41
N LEU A 216 26.60 -19.09 -13.18
CA LEU A 216 26.34 -20.48 -12.84
C LEU A 216 26.67 -21.43 -14.02
N ILE A 217 26.30 -21.06 -15.24
CA ILE A 217 26.67 -21.81 -16.44
C ILE A 217 28.19 -21.90 -16.57
N LEU A 218 28.90 -20.80 -16.36
CA LEU A 218 30.37 -20.77 -16.40
C LEU A 218 30.97 -21.64 -15.27
N ALA A 219 30.43 -21.54 -14.05
CA ALA A 219 30.89 -22.35 -12.90
C ALA A 219 30.65 -23.86 -13.14
N ARG A 220 29.48 -24.24 -13.69
CA ARG A 220 29.16 -25.64 -14.08
C ARG A 220 30.08 -26.15 -15.17
N LYS A 221 30.38 -25.33 -16.20
CA LYS A 221 31.36 -25.66 -17.25
C LYS A 221 32.77 -25.86 -16.67
N GLU A 222 33.20 -24.98 -15.77
CA GLU A 222 34.51 -25.07 -15.12
C GLU A 222 34.61 -26.33 -14.25
N LEU A 223 33.56 -26.66 -13.47
CA LEU A 223 33.49 -27.89 -12.68
C LEU A 223 33.50 -29.15 -13.55
N ALA A 224 32.72 -29.18 -14.62
CA ALA A 224 32.70 -30.29 -15.57
C ALA A 224 34.07 -30.46 -16.24
N TRP A 225 34.79 -29.35 -16.54
CA TRP A 225 36.16 -29.41 -17.03
C TRP A 225 37.13 -29.94 -15.98
N LEU A 226 36.99 -29.56 -14.71
CA LEU A 226 37.80 -30.04 -13.59
C LEU A 226 37.57 -31.52 -13.25
N GLN A 227 36.34 -32.00 -13.46
CA GLN A 227 35.98 -33.42 -13.22
C GLN A 227 36.43 -34.36 -14.34
N ARG A 228 36.51 -33.87 -15.60
CA ARG A 228 37.07 -34.65 -16.69
C ARG A 228 38.52 -34.96 -16.39
N GLY A 229 38.83 -36.25 -16.22
CA GLY A 229 40.16 -36.76 -15.88
C GLY A 229 41.23 -36.19 -16.78
N ALA A 230 42.23 -35.56 -16.21
CA ALA A 230 43.36 -35.02 -16.96
C ALA A 230 44.25 -36.16 -17.49
N ARG A 231 44.12 -36.46 -18.79
CA ARG A 231 45.22 -37.03 -19.52
C ARG A 231 46.24 -35.92 -19.74
N ALA A 232 47.40 -35.99 -19.05
CA ALA A 232 48.61 -35.19 -19.17
C ALA A 232 48.82 -34.00 -18.21
N ARG A 233 49.69 -34.18 -17.23
CA ARG A 233 50.84 -33.36 -16.82
C ARG A 233 50.67 -31.87 -16.44
N ARG A 234 49.55 -31.35 -16.00
CA ARG A 234 49.53 -30.02 -15.34
C ARG A 234 48.69 -30.08 -14.05
N ARG A 235 49.29 -29.72 -12.91
CA ARG A 235 48.58 -29.57 -11.62
C ARG A 235 47.47 -28.56 -11.77
N LYS A 236 46.25 -29.00 -11.50
CA LYS A 236 45.07 -28.14 -11.47
C LYS A 236 45.24 -27.06 -10.38
N PRO A 237 45.06 -25.77 -10.64
CA PRO A 237 45.19 -24.74 -9.63
C PRO A 237 44.12 -24.90 -8.54
N LYS A 238 44.52 -25.15 -7.28
CA LYS A 238 43.60 -25.27 -6.13
C LYS A 238 42.68 -24.08 -5.96
N SER A 239 43.15 -22.89 -6.33
CA SER A 239 42.35 -21.64 -6.31
C SER A 239 41.12 -21.67 -7.22
N ARG A 240 41.21 -22.26 -8.44
CA ARG A 240 40.08 -22.37 -9.38
C ARG A 240 38.99 -23.33 -8.90
N ILE A 241 39.39 -24.42 -8.24
CA ILE A 241 38.44 -25.35 -7.63
C ILE A 241 37.70 -24.69 -6.47
N ALA A 242 38.39 -23.93 -5.63
CA ALA A 242 37.81 -23.22 -4.51
C ALA A 242 36.82 -22.12 -4.98
N ILE A 243 37.14 -21.40 -6.06
CA ILE A 243 36.25 -20.37 -6.64
C ILE A 243 34.98 -21.02 -7.20
N ALA A 244 35.07 -22.14 -7.97
CA ALA A 244 33.91 -22.82 -8.54
C ALA A 244 32.97 -23.38 -7.44
N HIS A 245 33.51 -23.98 -6.37
CA HIS A 245 32.73 -24.42 -5.22
C HIS A 245 32.07 -23.26 -4.49
N ARG A 246 32.81 -22.18 -4.21
CA ARG A 246 32.25 -20.99 -3.55
C ARG A 246 31.13 -20.32 -4.34
N THR A 247 31.20 -20.38 -5.68
CA THR A 247 30.15 -19.85 -6.56
C THR A 247 28.87 -20.69 -6.47
N LEU A 248 28.96 -22.00 -6.31
CA LEU A 248 27.80 -22.89 -6.19
C LEU A 248 27.20 -22.91 -4.77
N GLU A 249 28.03 -22.78 -3.72
CA GLU A 249 27.56 -22.68 -2.33
C GLU A 249 26.71 -21.41 -2.08
N VAL A 250 26.91 -20.35 -2.86
CA VAL A 250 26.08 -19.12 -2.81
C VAL A 250 24.68 -19.37 -3.41
N GLU A 251 24.51 -20.36 -4.32
CA GLU A 251 23.22 -20.73 -4.93
C GLU A 251 22.25 -21.27 -3.88
N GLU A 252 22.71 -22.13 -2.96
CA GLU A 252 21.86 -22.71 -1.90
C GLU A 252 21.27 -21.65 -0.96
N LYS A 253 21.93 -20.50 -0.80
CA LYS A 253 21.45 -19.38 0.03
C LYS A 253 20.48 -18.43 -0.69
N LYS A 254 20.53 -18.36 -2.04
CA LYS A 254 19.68 -17.44 -2.85
C LYS A 254 18.37 -18.06 -3.34
N ASP A 255 18.29 -19.38 -3.47
CA ASP A 255 17.10 -20.08 -3.97
C ASP A 255 15.86 -19.94 -3.07
N PHE A 256 16.06 -19.55 -1.80
CA PHE A 256 14.96 -19.27 -0.88
C PHE A 256 14.08 -18.09 -1.28
N ARG A 257 14.56 -17.17 -2.14
CA ARG A 257 13.83 -15.97 -2.56
C ARG A 257 13.00 -16.15 -3.84
N LYS A 258 13.20 -17.24 -4.59
CA LYS A 258 12.60 -17.44 -5.92
C LYS A 258 11.36 -18.33 -5.96
N ASN A 259 10.95 -18.97 -4.88
CA ASN A 259 9.77 -19.82 -4.88
C ASN A 259 8.49 -19.00 -4.68
N SER A 260 8.05 -18.31 -5.75
CA SER A 260 6.63 -18.02 -5.96
C SER A 260 5.92 -19.34 -6.30
N LEU A 261 5.82 -20.23 -5.32
CA LEU A 261 4.99 -21.42 -5.44
C LEU A 261 3.52 -20.97 -5.47
N ALA A 262 2.83 -21.32 -6.53
CA ALA A 262 1.39 -21.16 -6.68
C ALA A 262 0.69 -21.72 -5.42
N LEU A 263 0.10 -20.83 -4.62
CA LEU A 263 -0.72 -21.17 -3.47
C LEU A 263 -2.14 -21.54 -3.92
N ASN A 264 -2.28 -22.57 -4.78
CA ASN A 264 -3.59 -23.09 -5.18
C ASN A 264 -4.19 -24.07 -4.16
N GLU A 265 -3.68 -24.14 -2.92
CA GLU A 265 -4.07 -25.17 -1.95
C GLU A 265 -4.71 -24.66 -0.65
N PHE A 266 -5.13 -23.40 -0.58
CA PHE A 266 -5.99 -22.98 0.52
C PHE A 266 -7.41 -23.48 0.25
N GLN A 267 -7.73 -24.70 0.67
CA GLN A 267 -9.11 -25.17 0.73
C GLN A 267 -9.84 -24.45 1.86
N GLN A 268 -10.43 -23.30 1.55
CA GLN A 268 -11.31 -22.61 2.50
C GLN A 268 -12.65 -23.38 2.62
N GLN A 269 -13.17 -23.48 3.83
CA GLN A 269 -14.53 -23.99 4.03
C GLN A 269 -15.51 -23.03 3.36
N ARG A 270 -16.43 -23.58 2.56
CA ARG A 270 -17.44 -22.80 1.86
C ARG A 270 -18.25 -21.95 2.83
N LEU A 271 -18.27 -20.65 2.63
CA LEU A 271 -19.15 -19.71 3.31
C LEU A 271 -20.59 -19.90 2.84
N GLY A 272 -21.54 -19.74 3.76
CA GLY A 272 -22.96 -19.57 3.42
C GLY A 272 -23.17 -18.25 2.67
N ARG A 273 -24.34 -18.10 2.02
CA ARG A 273 -24.67 -16.91 1.22
C ARG A 273 -24.67 -15.61 2.04
N LYS A 274 -25.08 -15.67 3.31
CA LYS A 274 -25.06 -14.58 4.29
C LYS A 274 -23.94 -14.82 5.28
N VAL A 275 -23.07 -13.83 5.43
CA VAL A 275 -21.86 -13.94 6.26
C VAL A 275 -22.02 -13.14 7.54
N VAL A 276 -22.28 -11.84 7.44
CA VAL A 276 -22.55 -10.95 8.58
C VAL A 276 -23.65 -9.97 8.17
N ASP A 277 -24.68 -9.85 8.97
CA ASP A 277 -25.77 -8.88 8.78
C ASP A 277 -25.82 -7.93 9.99
N LEU A 278 -25.76 -6.62 9.72
CA LEU A 278 -26.01 -5.55 10.67
C LEU A 278 -27.39 -4.97 10.39
N GLU A 279 -28.29 -4.97 11.38
CA GLU A 279 -29.65 -4.44 11.25
C GLU A 279 -29.85 -3.29 12.26
N LEU A 280 -30.10 -2.08 11.74
CA LEU A 280 -30.39 -0.85 12.51
C LEU A 280 -29.35 -0.58 13.61
N VAL A 281 -28.07 -0.84 13.30
CA VAL A 281 -26.98 -0.74 14.26
C VAL A 281 -26.62 0.73 14.50
N SER A 282 -26.60 1.12 15.79
CA SER A 282 -26.19 2.47 16.19
C SER A 282 -25.11 2.41 17.29
N MET A 283 -24.15 3.32 17.19
CA MET A 283 -23.02 3.44 18.14
C MET A 283 -22.70 4.89 18.43
N SER A 284 -22.27 5.15 19.67
CA SER A 284 -21.75 6.44 20.10
C SER A 284 -20.46 6.28 20.90
N ALA A 285 -19.60 7.28 20.88
CA ALA A 285 -18.39 7.37 21.68
C ALA A 285 -18.33 8.70 22.41
N GLY A 286 -18.09 8.65 23.75
CA GLY A 286 -18.01 9.87 24.54
C GLY A 286 -19.27 10.75 24.50
N GLY A 287 -20.45 10.18 24.26
CA GLY A 287 -21.71 10.90 24.14
C GLY A 287 -22.02 11.46 22.74
N ASN A 288 -21.09 11.38 21.80
CA ASN A 288 -21.30 11.80 20.41
C ASN A 288 -21.69 10.57 19.55
N PRO A 289 -22.74 10.67 18.71
CA PRO A 289 -23.09 9.59 17.79
C PRO A 289 -21.97 9.41 16.75
N LEU A 290 -21.53 8.16 16.55
CA LEU A 290 -20.61 7.81 15.47
C LEU A 290 -21.38 7.49 14.20
N PHE A 291 -22.42 6.67 14.34
CA PHE A 291 -23.36 6.32 13.28
C PHE A 291 -24.66 5.81 13.87
N GLU A 292 -25.76 5.99 13.14
CA GLU A 292 -27.12 5.62 13.54
C GLU A 292 -27.81 4.80 12.43
N ASP A 293 -28.61 3.80 12.85
CA ASP A 293 -29.50 2.98 12.02
C ASP A 293 -28.81 2.34 10.79
N VAL A 294 -27.56 1.91 10.96
CA VAL A 294 -26.78 1.29 9.90
C VAL A 294 -27.31 -0.09 9.56
N ASN A 295 -27.54 -0.32 8.27
CA ASN A 295 -27.86 -1.61 7.69
C ASN A 295 -26.73 -1.99 6.73
N LEU A 296 -26.07 -3.11 6.98
CA LEU A 296 -24.97 -3.62 6.15
C LEU A 296 -25.05 -5.15 6.12
N SER A 297 -25.06 -5.73 4.92
CA SER A 297 -25.02 -7.17 4.74
C SER A 297 -23.76 -7.55 3.97
N LEU A 298 -22.97 -8.47 4.51
CA LEU A 298 -21.80 -9.03 3.87
C LEU A 298 -22.09 -10.42 3.33
N SER A 299 -21.80 -10.63 2.07
CA SER A 299 -21.90 -11.92 1.37
C SER A 299 -20.52 -12.63 1.31
N SER A 300 -20.51 -13.89 0.87
CA SER A 300 -19.32 -14.75 0.93
C SER A 300 -18.08 -14.26 0.18
N ASN A 301 -18.26 -13.43 -0.84
CA ASN A 301 -17.17 -12.97 -1.69
C ASN A 301 -17.08 -11.43 -1.74
N ASP A 302 -17.82 -10.75 -0.86
CA ASP A 302 -17.83 -9.29 -0.86
C ASP A 302 -16.46 -8.75 -0.45
N ARG A 303 -15.99 -7.74 -1.20
CA ARG A 303 -14.76 -7.01 -0.92
C ARG A 303 -15.09 -5.54 -0.71
N LEU A 304 -15.23 -5.18 0.56
CA LEU A 304 -15.72 -3.88 0.99
C LEU A 304 -14.58 -3.00 1.51
N GLY A 305 -14.41 -1.81 0.92
CA GLY A 305 -13.59 -0.73 1.47
C GLY A 305 -14.41 0.19 2.37
N VAL A 306 -13.85 0.62 3.48
CA VAL A 306 -14.47 1.58 4.39
C VAL A 306 -13.58 2.80 4.50
N VAL A 307 -14.11 3.96 4.13
CA VAL A 307 -13.40 5.26 4.14
C VAL A 307 -14.15 6.28 4.98
N GLY A 308 -13.48 7.35 5.37
CA GLY A 308 -14.10 8.45 6.12
C GLY A 308 -13.10 9.20 7.00
N PRO A 309 -13.49 10.35 7.55
CA PRO A 309 -12.61 11.14 8.41
C PRO A 309 -12.11 10.37 9.63
N ASN A 310 -11.02 10.84 10.22
CA ASN A 310 -10.55 10.31 11.48
C ASN A 310 -11.60 10.53 12.59
N GLY A 311 -11.85 9.48 13.39
CA GLY A 311 -12.86 9.52 14.45
C GLY A 311 -14.31 9.28 13.98
N SER A 312 -14.57 8.99 12.70
CA SER A 312 -15.92 8.72 12.19
C SER A 312 -16.51 7.35 12.60
N GLY A 313 -15.73 6.51 13.28
CA GLY A 313 -16.20 5.21 13.74
C GLY A 313 -15.81 4.01 12.87
N LYS A 314 -14.89 4.15 11.92
CA LYS A 314 -14.43 3.05 11.03
C LYS A 314 -13.96 1.83 11.81
N SER A 315 -13.00 1.99 12.73
CA SER A 315 -12.50 0.89 13.59
C SER A 315 -13.60 0.34 14.52
N THR A 316 -14.55 1.20 14.94
CA THR A 316 -15.70 0.75 15.72
C THR A 316 -16.62 -0.15 14.90
N LEU A 317 -16.84 0.18 13.62
CA LEU A 317 -17.60 -0.67 12.71
C LEU A 317 -16.92 -2.03 12.54
N LEU A 318 -15.60 -2.06 12.27
CA LEU A 318 -14.87 -3.32 12.16
C LEU A 318 -14.95 -4.15 13.44
N SER A 319 -14.81 -3.51 14.61
CA SER A 319 -14.90 -4.22 15.90
C SER A 319 -16.31 -4.77 16.20
N LEU A 320 -17.36 -4.15 15.65
CA LEU A 320 -18.73 -4.71 15.68
C LEU A 320 -18.87 -5.92 14.74
N ILE A 321 -18.36 -5.81 13.51
CA ILE A 321 -18.33 -6.93 12.55
C ILE A 321 -17.50 -8.10 13.11
N ALA A 322 -16.38 -7.79 13.80
CA ALA A 322 -15.53 -8.79 14.45
C ALA A 322 -16.19 -9.47 15.69
N GLY A 323 -17.30 -8.91 16.19
CA GLY A 323 -17.92 -9.39 17.43
C GLY A 323 -17.15 -9.01 18.72
N VAL A 324 -16.12 -8.16 18.61
CA VAL A 324 -15.35 -7.66 19.76
C VAL A 324 -16.17 -6.66 20.57
N ARG A 325 -17.05 -5.90 19.90
CA ARG A 325 -17.98 -4.97 20.54
C ARG A 325 -19.42 -5.36 20.24
N THR A 326 -20.31 -5.03 21.18
CA THR A 326 -21.76 -5.16 20.99
C THR A 326 -22.36 -3.81 20.60
N PRO A 327 -23.34 -3.76 19.69
CA PRO A 327 -24.00 -2.52 19.30
C PRO A 327 -24.83 -1.96 20.47
N GLN A 328 -24.95 -0.62 20.56
CA GLN A 328 -25.84 0.02 21.54
C GLN A 328 -27.30 -0.12 21.18
N LYS A 329 -27.63 -0.12 19.85
CA LYS A 329 -28.93 -0.41 19.30
C LYS A 329 -28.74 -1.29 18.06
N GLY A 330 -29.81 -2.02 17.70
CA GLY A 330 -29.78 -2.94 16.56
C GLY A 330 -29.18 -4.30 16.90
N MET A 331 -28.89 -5.07 15.89
CA MET A 331 -28.42 -6.45 16.02
C MET A 331 -27.34 -6.77 14.97
N VAL A 332 -26.38 -7.61 15.35
CA VAL A 332 -25.40 -8.19 14.43
C VAL A 332 -25.61 -9.70 14.43
N THR A 333 -25.82 -10.28 13.25
CA THR A 333 -26.02 -11.71 13.08
C THR A 333 -24.91 -12.31 12.22
N TYR A 334 -24.48 -13.52 12.57
CA TYR A 334 -23.37 -14.21 11.90
C TYR A 334 -23.85 -15.51 11.28
N GLY A 335 -23.33 -15.84 10.11
CA GLY A 335 -23.49 -17.15 9.51
C GLY A 335 -22.80 -18.24 10.34
N SER A 336 -23.35 -19.46 10.35
CA SER A 336 -22.89 -20.56 11.20
C SER A 336 -21.46 -21.06 10.90
N THR A 337 -20.92 -20.76 9.71
CA THR A 337 -19.59 -21.20 9.26
C THR A 337 -18.55 -20.09 9.26
N VAL A 338 -18.89 -18.91 9.81
CA VAL A 338 -18.03 -17.73 9.79
C VAL A 338 -16.84 -17.92 10.73
N ARG A 339 -15.64 -17.69 10.19
CA ARG A 339 -14.37 -17.60 10.92
C ARG A 339 -13.73 -16.25 10.58
N ILE A 340 -13.73 -15.34 11.54
CA ILE A 340 -13.24 -13.98 11.36
C ILE A 340 -11.77 -13.93 11.72
N GLY A 341 -10.94 -13.42 10.81
CA GLY A 341 -9.61 -12.92 11.07
C GLY A 341 -9.66 -11.40 11.18
N TYR A 342 -9.26 -10.85 12.29
CA TYR A 342 -9.26 -9.41 12.52
C TYR A 342 -7.86 -8.89 12.77
N PHE A 343 -7.36 -8.09 11.85
CA PHE A 343 -6.12 -7.36 12.00
C PHE A 343 -6.45 -5.92 12.41
N ASP A 344 -6.34 -5.63 13.69
CA ASP A 344 -6.68 -4.34 14.25
C ASP A 344 -5.53 -3.33 14.19
N GLN A 345 -5.85 -2.04 14.33
CA GLN A 345 -4.87 -0.94 14.22
C GLN A 345 -3.81 -1.02 15.33
N MET A 346 -4.18 -1.38 16.55
CA MET A 346 -3.25 -1.43 17.70
C MET A 346 -2.50 -2.76 17.79
N GLY A 347 -3.10 -3.83 17.28
CA GLY A 347 -2.64 -5.21 17.40
C GLY A 347 -2.73 -5.76 18.82
N GLU A 348 -3.05 -7.04 18.96
CA GLU A 348 -2.81 -7.71 20.24
C GLU A 348 -1.31 -7.72 20.53
N ILE A 349 -0.94 -7.42 21.76
CA ILE A 349 0.48 -7.47 22.16
C ILE A 349 0.89 -8.94 22.12
N LEU A 350 1.68 -9.30 21.12
CA LEU A 350 2.28 -10.64 21.05
C LEU A 350 3.06 -10.92 22.33
N ASP A 351 2.90 -12.13 22.87
CA ASP A 351 3.70 -12.55 24.01
C ASP A 351 5.19 -12.56 23.62
N ARG A 352 5.95 -11.71 24.27
CA ARG A 352 7.37 -11.46 23.98
C ARG A 352 8.28 -12.65 24.19
N ASP A 353 7.84 -13.62 24.96
CA ASP A 353 8.62 -14.82 25.31
C ASP A 353 8.40 -15.95 24.30
N LEU A 354 7.34 -15.91 23.49
CA LEU A 354 7.10 -16.85 22.41
C LEU A 354 8.09 -16.65 21.26
N THR A 355 8.30 -17.71 20.51
CA THR A 355 9.05 -17.70 19.25
C THR A 355 8.12 -17.43 18.07
N VAL A 356 8.69 -17.02 16.93
CA VAL A 356 7.94 -16.84 15.66
C VAL A 356 7.17 -18.09 15.29
N GLU A 357 7.78 -19.29 15.45
CA GLU A 357 7.16 -20.57 15.18
C GLU A 357 5.95 -20.83 16.10
N GLU A 358 6.08 -20.55 17.39
CA GLU A 358 5.01 -20.76 18.36
C GLU A 358 3.81 -19.84 18.18
N VAL A 359 4.00 -18.62 17.69
CA VAL A 359 2.89 -17.72 17.36
C VAL A 359 2.05 -18.27 16.21
N ILE A 360 2.70 -18.82 15.20
CA ILE A 360 2.00 -19.29 13.99
C ILE A 360 1.44 -20.70 14.14
N ALA A 361 2.20 -21.62 14.76
CA ALA A 361 1.80 -23.02 14.89
C ALA A 361 1.09 -23.34 16.22
N GLY A 362 1.19 -22.45 17.20
CA GLY A 362 0.76 -22.67 18.57
C GLY A 362 1.89 -23.21 19.47
N PRO A 363 1.77 -23.05 20.80
CA PRO A 363 2.79 -23.46 21.75
C PRO A 363 3.13 -24.95 21.64
N GLY A 364 4.41 -25.27 21.45
CA GLY A 364 4.93 -26.63 21.34
C GLY A 364 4.58 -27.37 20.03
N ALA A 365 3.86 -26.74 19.09
CA ALA A 365 3.58 -27.28 17.77
C ALA A 365 4.71 -26.94 16.78
N ARG A 366 4.79 -27.68 15.69
CA ARG A 366 5.70 -27.39 14.57
C ARG A 366 4.93 -26.78 13.41
N LEU A 367 5.59 -25.90 12.68
CA LEU A 367 5.06 -25.34 11.44
C LEU A 367 4.72 -26.43 10.44
N ASP A 368 3.54 -26.37 9.88
CA ASP A 368 3.19 -27.15 8.70
C ASP A 368 3.81 -26.50 7.42
N TYR A 369 3.65 -27.19 6.29
CA TYR A 369 4.19 -26.70 5.02
C TYR A 369 3.58 -25.34 4.59
N LYS A 370 2.26 -25.16 4.80
CA LYS A 370 1.54 -23.92 4.43
C LYS A 370 2.01 -22.76 5.29
N GLN A 371 2.08 -22.95 6.61
CA GLN A 371 2.55 -21.96 7.57
C GLN A 371 4.00 -21.55 7.28
N ALA A 372 4.88 -22.52 7.02
CA ALA A 372 6.26 -22.24 6.65
C ALA A 372 6.39 -21.54 5.29
N SER A 373 5.50 -21.83 4.33
CA SER A 373 5.42 -21.12 3.05
C SER A 373 4.94 -19.68 3.23
N LEU A 374 3.92 -19.46 4.07
CA LEU A 374 3.40 -18.14 4.41
C LEU A 374 4.48 -17.27 5.05
N LEU A 375 5.19 -17.79 6.07
CA LEU A 375 6.30 -17.10 6.72
C LEU A 375 7.37 -16.66 5.71
N ARG A 376 7.77 -17.55 4.78
CA ARG A 376 8.77 -17.24 3.75
C ARG A 376 8.28 -16.16 2.78
N ARG A 377 7.01 -16.20 2.39
CA ARG A 377 6.42 -15.19 1.50
C ARG A 377 6.48 -13.78 2.11
N PHE A 378 6.41 -13.69 3.43
CA PHE A 378 6.52 -12.43 4.17
C PHE A 378 7.92 -12.22 4.79
N TRP A 379 8.96 -12.78 4.17
CA TRP A 379 10.38 -12.59 4.49
C TRP A 379 10.83 -13.00 5.90
N PHE A 380 10.14 -13.95 6.52
CA PHE A 380 10.70 -14.66 7.68
C PHE A 380 11.58 -15.81 7.20
N GLU A 381 12.89 -15.69 7.42
CA GLU A 381 13.83 -16.76 7.09
C GLU A 381 13.74 -17.92 8.09
N PRO A 382 14.01 -19.17 7.68
CA PRO A 382 13.98 -20.32 8.60
C PRO A 382 14.88 -20.16 9.83
N ALA A 383 15.97 -19.37 9.71
CA ALA A 383 16.86 -19.06 10.82
C ALA A 383 16.17 -18.23 11.93
N THR A 384 15.13 -17.45 11.59
CA THR A 384 14.40 -16.59 12.53
C THR A 384 13.20 -17.26 13.17
N TYR A 385 12.80 -18.47 12.75
CA TYR A 385 11.60 -19.15 13.30
C TYR A 385 11.68 -19.40 14.80
N ARG A 386 12.88 -19.64 15.31
CA ARG A 386 13.15 -19.84 16.75
C ARG A 386 13.55 -18.57 17.49
N ALA A 387 13.57 -17.42 16.80
CA ALA A 387 13.83 -16.14 17.44
C ALA A 387 12.64 -15.75 18.33
N GLN A 388 12.93 -15.23 19.51
CA GLN A 388 11.89 -14.72 20.41
C GLN A 388 11.37 -13.37 19.90
N ILE A 389 10.07 -13.12 20.07
CA ILE A 389 9.40 -11.92 19.59
C ILE A 389 10.04 -10.63 20.11
N ARG A 390 10.56 -10.65 21.35
CA ARG A 390 11.28 -9.49 21.92
C ARG A 390 12.53 -9.05 21.12
N THR A 391 13.07 -9.94 20.27
CA THR A 391 14.25 -9.65 19.45
C THR A 391 13.89 -9.08 18.09
N LEU A 392 12.62 -9.10 17.72
CA LEU A 392 12.11 -8.59 16.47
C LEU A 392 11.92 -7.07 16.53
N SER A 393 12.18 -6.39 15.42
CA SER A 393 11.82 -4.98 15.23
C SER A 393 10.30 -4.80 15.24
N GLY A 394 9.80 -3.58 15.51
CA GLY A 394 8.37 -3.28 15.51
C GLY A 394 7.67 -3.64 14.20
N GLY A 395 8.31 -3.39 13.06
CA GLY A 395 7.76 -3.78 11.75
C GLY A 395 7.73 -5.30 11.52
N GLU A 396 8.72 -6.05 12.03
CA GLU A 396 8.69 -7.53 12.00
C GLU A 396 7.60 -8.09 12.92
N GLN A 397 7.42 -7.50 14.09
CA GLN A 397 6.31 -7.87 15.00
C GLN A 397 4.96 -7.60 14.31
N ARG A 398 4.79 -6.46 13.66
CA ARG A 398 3.56 -6.11 12.94
C ARG A 398 3.28 -7.06 11.77
N ARG A 399 4.31 -7.45 11.02
CA ARG A 399 4.19 -8.50 9.99
C ARG A 399 3.80 -9.85 10.58
N LEU A 400 4.37 -10.22 11.72
CA LEU A 400 4.05 -11.49 12.39
C LEU A 400 2.59 -11.53 12.87
N GLN A 401 2.07 -10.42 13.42
CA GLN A 401 0.65 -10.29 13.78
C GLN A 401 -0.27 -10.49 12.56
N LEU A 402 0.07 -9.90 11.42
CA LEU A 402 -0.68 -10.13 10.19
C LEU A 402 -0.65 -11.62 9.81
N LEU A 403 0.52 -12.25 9.86
CA LEU A 403 0.68 -13.66 9.52
C LEU A 403 -0.07 -14.59 10.47
N GLU A 404 -0.15 -14.28 11.75
CA GLU A 404 -0.97 -15.01 12.72
C GLU A 404 -2.44 -15.02 12.30
N VAL A 405 -2.97 -13.85 11.92
CA VAL A 405 -4.35 -13.74 11.40
C VAL A 405 -4.55 -14.56 10.13
N LEU A 406 -3.61 -14.49 9.17
CA LEU A 406 -3.71 -15.22 7.90
C LEU A 406 -3.53 -16.74 8.08
N ALA A 407 -2.66 -17.16 9.00
CA ALA A 407 -2.39 -18.56 9.29
C ALA A 407 -3.56 -19.30 9.95
N ALA A 408 -4.46 -18.56 10.60
CA ALA A 408 -5.72 -19.09 11.14
C ALA A 408 -6.74 -19.52 10.06
N GLU A 409 -6.40 -19.35 8.77
CA GLU A 409 -7.26 -19.63 7.62
C GLU A 409 -8.68 -19.05 7.77
N PRO A 410 -8.83 -17.73 8.00
CA PRO A 410 -10.14 -17.11 8.11
C PRO A 410 -10.90 -17.20 6.79
N ASN A 411 -12.23 -17.14 6.84
CA ASN A 411 -13.08 -16.98 5.66
C ASN A 411 -13.76 -15.59 5.61
N VAL A 412 -13.57 -14.79 6.66
CA VAL A 412 -13.88 -13.35 6.70
C VAL A 412 -12.64 -12.64 7.22
N LEU A 413 -12.10 -11.72 6.45
CA LEU A 413 -10.92 -10.96 6.83
C LEU A 413 -11.26 -9.49 7.04
N LEU A 414 -10.94 -8.98 8.21
CA LEU A 414 -11.12 -7.58 8.57
C LEU A 414 -9.74 -6.95 8.76
N LEU A 415 -9.46 -5.90 8.00
CA LEU A 415 -8.19 -5.18 8.03
C LEU A 415 -8.42 -3.72 8.46
N ASP A 416 -7.88 -3.33 9.61
CA ASP A 416 -7.95 -1.95 10.11
C ASP A 416 -6.61 -1.24 9.95
N GLU A 417 -6.54 -0.32 8.98
CA GLU A 417 -5.36 0.44 8.60
C GLU A 417 -4.09 -0.43 8.42
N PRO A 418 -4.16 -1.49 7.58
CA PRO A 418 -3.01 -2.39 7.41
C PRO A 418 -1.80 -1.69 6.77
N THR A 419 -2.03 -0.55 6.13
CA THR A 419 -1.01 0.19 5.37
C THR A 419 -0.13 1.08 6.24
N ASN A 420 -0.52 1.39 7.49
CA ASN A 420 0.19 2.34 8.34
C ASN A 420 1.56 1.85 8.83
N ASP A 421 1.73 0.54 9.07
CA ASP A 421 2.93 0.00 9.71
C ASP A 421 3.65 -1.07 8.85
N LEU A 422 3.09 -1.39 7.67
CA LEU A 422 3.67 -2.36 6.75
C LEU A 422 4.50 -1.64 5.68
N ASP A 423 5.67 -2.19 5.36
CA ASP A 423 6.45 -1.68 4.23
C ASP A 423 5.81 -2.06 2.88
N ILE A 424 6.22 -1.36 1.83
CA ILE A 424 5.63 -1.51 0.48
C ILE A 424 5.74 -2.94 -0.04
N ASP A 425 6.84 -3.65 0.25
CA ASP A 425 7.03 -5.03 -0.20
C ASP A 425 6.06 -5.97 0.54
N THR A 426 5.86 -5.76 1.87
CA THR A 426 4.86 -6.50 2.67
C THR A 426 3.43 -6.23 2.20
N LEU A 427 3.11 -4.97 1.88
CA LEU A 427 1.79 -4.62 1.33
C LEU A 427 1.53 -5.33 0.00
N ARG A 428 2.52 -5.41 -0.88
CA ARG A 428 2.40 -6.15 -2.14
C ARG A 428 2.18 -7.64 -1.90
N ALA A 429 2.93 -8.25 -0.97
CA ALA A 429 2.71 -9.65 -0.66
C ALA A 429 1.32 -9.92 -0.08
N LEU A 430 0.77 -8.97 0.71
CA LEU A 430 -0.60 -9.03 1.20
C LEU A 430 -1.61 -8.89 0.05
N GLU A 431 -1.43 -7.92 -0.85
CA GLU A 431 -2.26 -7.74 -2.04
C GLU A 431 -2.27 -9.01 -2.91
N ASP A 432 -1.10 -9.57 -3.22
CA ASP A 432 -0.97 -10.81 -4.00
C ASP A 432 -1.58 -12.02 -3.28
N TRP A 433 -1.58 -12.03 -1.94
CA TRP A 433 -2.27 -13.06 -1.16
C TRP A 433 -3.80 -12.87 -1.24
N LEU A 434 -4.27 -11.61 -1.12
CA LEU A 434 -5.69 -11.26 -1.23
C LEU A 434 -6.27 -11.58 -2.61
N ASP A 435 -5.48 -11.51 -3.69
CA ASP A 435 -5.92 -11.93 -5.04
C ASP A 435 -6.33 -13.41 -5.08
N THR A 436 -5.77 -14.24 -4.19
CA THR A 436 -6.08 -15.68 -4.08
C THR A 436 -7.06 -16.03 -2.95
N PHE A 437 -7.53 -15.02 -2.20
CA PHE A 437 -8.41 -15.21 -1.06
C PHE A 437 -9.88 -15.27 -1.52
N ASP A 438 -10.55 -16.40 -1.28
CA ASP A 438 -11.94 -16.64 -1.71
C ASP A 438 -12.99 -16.28 -0.64
N GLY A 439 -12.61 -15.52 0.40
CA GLY A 439 -13.49 -15.11 1.50
C GLY A 439 -13.98 -13.66 1.37
N ALA A 440 -14.84 -13.26 2.31
CA ALA A 440 -15.27 -11.87 2.44
C ALA A 440 -14.15 -11.01 3.05
N LEU A 441 -13.94 -9.82 2.49
CA LEU A 441 -12.94 -8.84 2.93
C LEU A 441 -13.61 -7.53 3.31
N VAL A 442 -13.27 -6.99 4.48
CA VAL A 442 -13.57 -5.59 4.83
C VAL A 442 -12.26 -4.89 5.19
N ALA A 443 -11.90 -3.86 4.44
CA ALA A 443 -10.67 -3.10 4.65
C ALA A 443 -10.96 -1.64 4.95
N VAL A 444 -10.46 -1.14 6.08
CA VAL A 444 -10.38 0.28 6.42
C VAL A 444 -8.99 0.74 6.10
N THR A 445 -8.83 1.68 5.19
CA THR A 445 -7.53 2.31 4.90
C THR A 445 -7.71 3.62 4.15
N HIS A 446 -6.67 4.46 4.21
CA HIS A 446 -6.55 5.67 3.42
C HIS A 446 -5.65 5.51 2.18
N ASP A 447 -5.03 4.33 1.99
CA ASP A 447 -4.23 3.99 0.80
C ASP A 447 -5.16 3.69 -0.39
N ARG A 448 -5.18 4.64 -1.34
CA ARG A 448 -6.00 4.55 -2.56
C ARG A 448 -5.60 3.36 -3.43
N VAL A 449 -4.29 3.14 -3.60
CA VAL A 449 -3.76 2.08 -4.46
C VAL A 449 -4.14 0.70 -3.92
N PHE A 450 -4.08 0.55 -2.58
CA PHE A 450 -4.52 -0.68 -1.92
C PHE A 450 -6.01 -0.94 -2.13
N LEU A 451 -6.87 0.07 -1.91
CA LEU A 451 -8.32 -0.08 -2.09
C LEU A 451 -8.68 -0.39 -3.55
N GLU A 452 -8.14 0.36 -4.52
CA GLU A 452 -8.42 0.13 -5.94
C GLU A 452 -8.06 -1.30 -6.40
N ARG A 453 -7.05 -1.91 -5.76
CA ARG A 453 -6.61 -3.27 -6.11
C ARG A 453 -7.44 -4.36 -5.44
N VAL A 454 -7.88 -4.18 -4.17
CA VAL A 454 -8.38 -5.28 -3.35
C VAL A 454 -9.87 -5.24 -3.06
N VAL A 455 -10.58 -4.12 -3.33
CA VAL A 455 -12.00 -3.98 -3.01
C VAL A 455 -12.85 -3.71 -4.25
N ASP A 456 -14.10 -4.20 -4.21
CA ASP A 456 -15.08 -4.03 -5.29
C ASP A 456 -16.01 -2.84 -5.02
N HIS A 457 -16.29 -2.55 -3.73
CA HIS A 457 -17.21 -1.51 -3.29
C HIS A 457 -16.62 -0.72 -2.15
N VAL A 458 -16.94 0.58 -2.08
CA VAL A 458 -16.49 1.46 -1.01
C VAL A 458 -17.67 2.10 -0.31
N VAL A 459 -17.64 2.11 1.02
CA VAL A 459 -18.61 2.78 1.88
C VAL A 459 -17.92 3.92 2.63
N ALA A 460 -18.50 5.12 2.54
CA ALA A 460 -18.08 6.24 3.36
C ALA A 460 -18.84 6.26 4.69
N VAL A 461 -18.09 6.35 5.79
CA VAL A 461 -18.61 6.50 7.15
C VAL A 461 -18.39 7.94 7.58
N GLY A 462 -19.47 8.65 7.91
CA GLY A 462 -19.42 10.04 8.35
C GLY A 462 -20.55 10.39 9.30
N THR A 463 -20.56 11.64 9.78
CA THR A 463 -21.61 12.18 10.64
C THR A 463 -23.03 12.10 10.03
N ASP A 464 -23.10 12.01 8.70
CA ASP A 464 -24.36 11.93 7.95
C ASP A 464 -24.79 10.47 7.67
N GLY A 465 -24.14 9.51 8.32
CA GLY A 465 -24.44 8.08 8.20
C GLY A 465 -23.54 7.35 7.20
N PHE A 466 -24.02 6.22 6.74
CA PHE A 466 -23.37 5.36 5.75
C PHE A 466 -23.80 5.78 4.34
N ARG A 467 -22.82 5.92 3.45
CA ARG A 467 -23.07 6.19 2.04
C ARG A 467 -22.25 5.22 1.19
N GLU A 468 -22.92 4.42 0.40
CA GLU A 468 -22.27 3.59 -0.60
C GLU A 468 -21.72 4.48 -1.72
N LEU A 469 -20.45 4.29 -2.06
CA LEU A 469 -19.74 4.97 -3.13
C LEU A 469 -19.47 3.90 -4.21
N GLY A 470 -19.53 4.31 -5.49
CA GLY A 470 -19.19 3.41 -6.59
C GLY A 470 -17.75 2.91 -6.54
N ALA A 471 -17.32 2.20 -7.57
CA ALA A 471 -15.92 1.80 -7.76
C ALA A 471 -15.15 2.84 -8.59
N GLY A 472 -13.82 2.91 -8.41
CA GLY A 472 -12.92 3.72 -9.23
C GLY A 472 -12.60 5.13 -8.69
N GLU A 473 -11.88 5.96 -9.46
CA GLU A 473 -11.42 7.31 -9.05
C GLU A 473 -12.54 8.26 -8.61
N ALA A 474 -13.74 8.11 -9.15
CA ALA A 474 -14.92 8.90 -8.78
C ALA A 474 -15.32 8.74 -7.29
N VAL A 475 -14.92 7.63 -6.65
CA VAL A 475 -15.14 7.37 -5.22
C VAL A 475 -14.49 8.45 -4.35
N TRP A 476 -13.30 8.88 -4.71
CA TRP A 476 -12.53 9.86 -3.95
C TRP A 476 -13.12 11.28 -4.05
N GLU A 477 -13.63 11.66 -5.23
CA GLU A 477 -14.36 12.94 -5.41
C GLU A 477 -15.67 12.95 -4.64
N GLN A 478 -16.37 11.83 -4.60
CA GLN A 478 -17.63 11.70 -3.86
C GLN A 478 -17.41 11.65 -2.34
N ALA A 479 -16.30 11.07 -1.86
CA ALA A 479 -15.94 11.09 -0.45
C ALA A 479 -15.65 12.51 0.06
N ARG A 480 -15.17 13.41 -0.83
CA ARG A 480 -14.88 14.83 -0.54
C ARG A 480 -16.12 15.71 -0.44
N SER A 481 -17.20 15.36 -1.16
CA SER A 481 -18.37 16.24 -1.20
C SER A 481 -19.06 16.24 0.17
N LYS A 482 -18.79 17.28 0.97
CA LYS A 482 -19.68 17.60 2.11
C LYS A 482 -21.09 17.69 1.55
N PRO A 483 -22.09 16.97 2.09
CA PRO A 483 -23.44 17.05 1.59
C PRO A 483 -23.89 18.50 1.69
N LYS A 484 -24.21 19.13 0.56
CA LYS A 484 -24.97 20.36 0.57
C LYS A 484 -26.32 20.00 1.17
N ILE A 485 -26.52 20.38 2.42
CA ILE A 485 -27.83 20.32 3.08
C ILE A 485 -28.72 21.29 2.32
N THR A 486 -29.39 20.82 1.28
CA THR A 486 -30.56 21.47 0.74
C THR A 486 -31.74 20.94 1.55
N PRO A 487 -32.42 21.78 2.35
CA PRO A 487 -33.66 21.35 2.98
C PRO A 487 -34.64 20.98 1.87
N ARG A 488 -34.99 19.71 1.76
CA ARG A 488 -36.01 19.23 0.85
C ARG A 488 -37.35 19.85 1.26
N THR A 489 -37.70 20.96 0.65
CA THR A 489 -39.05 21.48 0.73
C THR A 489 -39.99 20.63 -0.11
N LYS A 490 -41.18 20.35 0.43
CA LYS A 490 -42.26 19.54 -0.19
C LYS A 490 -42.74 20.03 -1.57
N LYS A 491 -42.07 21.02 -2.19
CA LYS A 491 -42.44 21.59 -3.50
C LYS A 491 -41.73 20.98 -4.70
N ASP A 492 -40.67 20.17 -4.50
CA ASP A 492 -39.87 19.65 -5.62
C ASP A 492 -40.39 18.34 -6.22
N ARG A 493 -41.54 17.84 -5.74
CA ARG A 493 -42.16 16.64 -6.30
C ARG A 493 -42.99 16.89 -7.57
N ALA A 494 -43.15 18.12 -8.01
CA ALA A 494 -43.99 18.47 -9.17
C ALA A 494 -43.20 19.01 -10.40
N ALA A 495 -41.86 19.11 -10.34
CA ALA A 495 -41.07 19.74 -11.41
C ALA A 495 -40.20 18.78 -12.24
N SER A 496 -40.23 17.45 -11.96
CA SER A 496 -39.41 16.46 -12.68
C SER A 496 -40.13 15.74 -13.83
N LEU A 497 -41.17 16.33 -14.39
CA LEU A 497 -41.94 15.71 -15.47
C LEU A 497 -41.85 16.46 -16.81
N ASN A 498 -40.74 17.17 -17.08
CA ASN A 498 -40.52 17.72 -18.44
C ASN A 498 -39.01 17.86 -18.69
N SER A 499 -38.30 16.74 -18.92
CA SER A 499 -37.07 16.72 -19.70
C SER A 499 -37.30 15.81 -20.88
N SER A 500 -37.12 16.31 -22.09
CA SER A 500 -37.23 15.65 -23.38
C SER A 500 -36.20 14.52 -23.50
N GLY A 501 -36.45 13.38 -22.88
CA GLY A 501 -35.66 12.17 -23.00
C GLY A 501 -36.09 11.36 -24.22
N ARG A 502 -35.15 10.68 -24.89
CA ARG A 502 -35.38 9.70 -25.95
C ARG A 502 -36.48 8.73 -25.55
N SER A 503 -37.36 8.31 -26.48
CA SER A 503 -38.46 7.41 -26.14
C SER A 503 -37.93 5.98 -25.89
N MET A 504 -38.59 5.20 -25.03
CA MET A 504 -38.22 3.79 -24.75
C MET A 504 -38.09 2.91 -26.00
N PRO A 505 -38.95 3.05 -27.05
CA PRO A 505 -38.73 2.37 -28.30
C PRO A 505 -37.44 2.75 -29.04
N THR A 506 -37.06 4.03 -28.97
CA THR A 506 -35.82 4.53 -29.60
C THR A 506 -34.59 3.97 -28.87
N LEU A 507 -34.57 3.97 -27.53
CA LEU A 507 -33.48 3.40 -26.73
C LEU A 507 -33.31 1.88 -26.98
N ARG A 508 -34.40 1.14 -27.09
CA ARG A 508 -34.36 -0.29 -27.42
C ARG A 508 -33.87 -0.56 -28.84
N HIS A 509 -34.14 0.35 -29.77
CA HIS A 509 -33.63 0.25 -31.14
C HIS A 509 -32.12 0.53 -31.19
N GLU A 510 -31.68 1.58 -30.51
CA GLU A 510 -30.24 1.93 -30.41
C GLU A 510 -29.41 0.81 -29.74
N ILE A 511 -29.92 0.17 -28.66
CA ILE A 511 -29.26 -1.00 -28.05
C ILE A 511 -29.09 -2.13 -29.06
N LYS A 512 -30.12 -2.44 -29.81
CA LYS A 512 -30.08 -3.53 -30.78
C LYS A 512 -29.11 -3.28 -31.94
N GLU A 513 -28.98 -2.02 -32.38
CA GLU A 513 -27.96 -1.61 -33.37
C GLU A 513 -26.54 -1.75 -32.80
N LEU A 514 -26.34 -1.31 -31.54
CA LEU A 514 -25.04 -1.45 -30.85
C LEU A 514 -24.65 -2.93 -30.65
N GLU A 515 -25.58 -3.81 -30.31
CA GLU A 515 -25.34 -5.25 -30.19
C GLU A 515 -24.86 -5.87 -31.51
N VAL A 516 -25.44 -5.47 -32.63
CA VAL A 516 -25.02 -5.94 -33.96
C VAL A 516 -23.61 -5.44 -34.31
N ASP A 517 -23.28 -4.19 -33.97
CA ASP A 517 -21.94 -3.65 -34.19
C ASP A 517 -20.89 -4.28 -33.27
N LEU A 518 -21.22 -4.57 -32.01
CA LEU A 518 -20.37 -5.28 -31.07
C LEU A 518 -20.07 -6.71 -31.54
N ASP A 519 -21.07 -7.44 -32.02
CA ASP A 519 -20.90 -8.79 -32.58
C ASP A 519 -20.02 -8.78 -33.83
N ARG A 520 -20.19 -7.78 -34.71
CA ARG A 520 -19.38 -7.63 -35.92
C ARG A 520 -17.90 -7.37 -35.60
N LEU A 521 -17.64 -6.40 -34.71
CA LEU A 521 -16.26 -6.04 -34.30
C LEU A 521 -15.62 -7.13 -33.43
N GLY A 522 -16.40 -7.83 -32.63
CA GLY A 522 -15.97 -9.02 -31.89
C GLY A 522 -15.48 -10.14 -32.84
N GLY A 523 -16.24 -10.38 -33.90
CA GLY A 523 -15.84 -11.33 -34.97
C GLY A 523 -14.57 -10.90 -35.69
N GLU A 524 -14.41 -9.60 -36.00
CA GLU A 524 -13.21 -9.05 -36.64
C GLU A 524 -11.97 -9.18 -35.72
N ARG A 525 -12.11 -8.89 -34.42
CA ARG A 525 -11.07 -9.11 -33.40
C ARG A 525 -10.60 -10.57 -33.41
N ASP A 526 -11.52 -11.52 -33.38
CA ASP A 526 -11.22 -12.95 -33.30
C ASP A 526 -10.49 -13.44 -34.56
N VAL A 527 -10.85 -12.92 -35.73
CA VAL A 527 -10.15 -13.20 -37.01
C VAL A 527 -8.72 -12.61 -36.97
N LEU A 528 -8.55 -11.39 -36.46
CA LEU A 528 -7.23 -10.76 -36.36
C LEU A 528 -6.33 -11.48 -35.35
N ILE A 529 -6.87 -11.94 -34.21
CA ILE A 529 -6.14 -12.78 -33.24
C ILE A 529 -5.71 -14.11 -33.89
N ALA A 530 -6.63 -14.78 -34.57
CA ALA A 530 -6.32 -16.04 -35.29
C ALA A 530 -5.25 -15.85 -36.34
N ARG A 531 -5.24 -14.70 -37.05
CA ARG A 531 -4.23 -14.35 -38.03
C ARG A 531 -2.86 -14.11 -37.39
N LEU A 532 -2.80 -13.41 -36.25
CA LEU A 532 -1.55 -13.20 -35.49
C LEU A 532 -0.94 -14.49 -34.94
N ALA A 533 -1.77 -15.51 -34.68
CA ALA A 533 -1.32 -16.82 -34.22
C ALA A 533 -0.64 -17.67 -35.31
N GLN A 534 -0.71 -17.29 -36.58
CA GLN A 534 -0.06 -18.01 -37.67
C GLN A 534 1.46 -17.80 -37.65
N LYS A 535 2.22 -18.89 -37.68
CA LYS A 535 3.70 -18.87 -37.56
C LYS A 535 4.42 -18.28 -38.76
N GLU A 536 3.79 -18.24 -39.95
CA GLU A 536 4.40 -17.88 -41.25
C GLU A 536 4.19 -16.41 -41.65
N LEU A 537 3.65 -15.55 -40.80
CA LEU A 537 3.44 -14.13 -41.10
C LEU A 537 4.77 -13.36 -41.15
N SER A 538 4.96 -12.58 -42.23
CA SER A 538 6.08 -11.64 -42.33
C SER A 538 5.99 -10.56 -41.25
N HIS A 539 7.12 -9.93 -40.93
CA HIS A 539 7.18 -8.88 -39.88
C HIS A 539 6.26 -7.70 -40.19
N GLU A 540 6.18 -7.26 -41.42
CA GLU A 540 5.28 -6.20 -41.89
C GLU A 540 3.80 -6.58 -41.70
N ALA A 541 3.41 -7.80 -42.11
CA ALA A 541 2.04 -8.28 -41.97
C ALA A 541 1.62 -8.45 -40.49
N ARG A 542 2.55 -8.79 -39.57
CA ARG A 542 2.31 -8.83 -38.14
C ARG A 542 2.06 -7.44 -37.58
N LEU A 543 2.87 -6.46 -37.96
CA LEU A 543 2.72 -5.08 -37.52
C LEU A 543 1.38 -4.49 -37.94
N GLU A 544 1.02 -4.67 -39.22
CA GLU A 544 -0.27 -4.22 -39.76
C GLU A 544 -1.46 -4.89 -39.06
N THR A 545 -1.39 -6.21 -38.85
CA THR A 545 -2.46 -6.94 -38.14
C THR A 545 -2.57 -6.54 -36.67
N SER A 546 -1.44 -6.25 -36.01
CA SER A 546 -1.42 -5.74 -34.63
C SER A 546 -2.02 -4.34 -34.53
N THR A 547 -1.73 -3.44 -35.46
CA THR A 547 -2.32 -2.09 -35.49
C THR A 547 -3.83 -2.16 -35.68
N ARG A 548 -4.31 -2.98 -36.62
CA ARG A 548 -5.75 -3.19 -36.86
C ARG A 548 -6.44 -3.82 -35.63
N LEU A 549 -5.76 -4.73 -34.94
CA LEU A 549 -6.31 -5.31 -33.71
C LEU A 549 -6.46 -4.26 -32.61
N ALA A 550 -5.48 -3.36 -32.44
CA ALA A 550 -5.55 -2.27 -31.48
C ALA A 550 -6.71 -1.31 -31.81
N GLU A 551 -6.90 -0.95 -33.09
CA GLU A 551 -8.02 -0.12 -33.53
C GLU A 551 -9.38 -0.78 -33.28
N ALA A 552 -9.49 -2.09 -33.55
CA ALA A 552 -10.73 -2.84 -33.32
C ALA A 552 -11.06 -2.95 -31.82
N LEU A 553 -10.06 -3.12 -30.96
CA LEU A 553 -10.23 -3.14 -29.50
C LEU A 553 -10.67 -1.78 -28.95
N GLU A 554 -10.11 -0.68 -29.45
CA GLU A 554 -10.52 0.67 -29.05
C GLU A 554 -11.96 0.96 -29.46
N GLN A 555 -12.37 0.56 -30.66
CA GLN A 555 -13.76 0.70 -31.11
C GLN A 555 -14.73 -0.15 -30.31
N LEU A 556 -14.36 -1.39 -29.93
CA LEU A 556 -15.16 -2.25 -29.05
C LEU A 556 -15.41 -1.58 -27.71
N MET A 557 -14.37 -1.06 -27.03
CA MET A 557 -14.52 -0.32 -25.77
C MET A 557 -15.50 0.84 -25.89
N LEU A 558 -15.38 1.65 -26.94
CA LEU A 558 -16.27 2.80 -27.14
C LEU A 558 -17.73 2.39 -27.37
N LEU A 559 -17.99 1.26 -28.02
CA LEU A 559 -19.34 0.75 -28.22
C LEU A 559 -19.90 0.08 -26.96
N GLU A 560 -19.07 -0.63 -26.19
CA GLU A 560 -19.46 -1.21 -24.89
C GLU A 560 -19.87 -0.12 -23.89
N ASP A 561 -19.09 0.99 -23.81
CA ASP A 561 -19.45 2.13 -22.96
C ASP A 561 -20.79 2.77 -23.36
N LYS A 562 -21.04 2.92 -24.67
CA LYS A 562 -22.31 3.43 -25.18
C LYS A 562 -23.48 2.49 -24.87
N TRP A 563 -23.27 1.19 -25.04
CA TRP A 563 -24.27 0.15 -24.73
C TRP A 563 -24.63 0.17 -23.27
N LEU A 564 -23.62 0.25 -22.36
CA LEU A 564 -23.83 0.37 -20.91
C LEU A 564 -24.64 1.62 -20.55
N ALA A 565 -24.27 2.79 -21.08
CA ALA A 565 -24.96 4.04 -20.79
C ALA A 565 -26.46 4.01 -21.21
N ILE A 566 -26.77 3.39 -22.37
CA ILE A 566 -28.16 3.28 -22.83
C ILE A 566 -28.91 2.20 -22.06
N SER A 567 -28.23 1.11 -21.66
CA SER A 567 -28.79 0.05 -20.83
C SER A 567 -29.21 0.59 -19.46
N GLU A 568 -28.35 1.37 -18.80
CA GLU A 568 -28.65 2.07 -17.54
C GLU A 568 -29.80 3.09 -17.69
N GLU A 569 -29.87 3.78 -18.84
CA GLU A 569 -30.99 4.70 -19.11
C GLU A 569 -32.33 3.97 -19.26
N ILE A 570 -32.33 2.74 -19.80
CA ILE A 570 -33.51 1.89 -19.90
C ILE A 570 -33.92 1.35 -18.54
N GLU A 571 -32.97 0.82 -17.75
CA GLU A 571 -33.24 0.29 -16.40
C GLU A 571 -33.72 1.38 -15.44
N GLY A 572 -33.17 2.59 -15.51
CA GLY A 572 -33.63 3.71 -14.70
C GLY A 572 -35.02 4.25 -15.03
N ARG A 573 -35.61 3.80 -16.15
CA ARG A 573 -36.98 4.20 -16.60
C ARG A 573 -38.03 3.07 -16.55
N GLY A 574 -37.63 1.85 -16.26
CA GLY A 574 -38.52 0.68 -16.07
C GLY A 574 -38.93 0.55 -14.63
#